data_155047941ff8f10811e5a5c49f170bff
#
_entry.id   155047941ff8f10811e5a5c49f170bff
#
_cell.length_a   1.000
_cell.length_b   1.000
_cell.length_c   1.000
_cell.angle_alpha   90.00
_cell.angle_beta   90.00
_cell.angle_gamma   90.00
#
_symmetry.space_group_name_H-M   'P 1'
#
loop_
_entity.id
_entity.type
_entity.pdbx_description
1 polymer ?
#
loop_
_entity_poly.entity_id
_entity_poly.type
_entity_poly.pdbx_seq_one_letter_code
_entity_poly.pdbx_strand_id
1 'polypeptide(L)'
;MSLSAKFQDQAFVTNLVVIVVFAAMFPAYFGYVSSNTDTIDPSGYGPVGAFNVSFTESALHSQEEVLWADDGESDEFTFSFPEEMEVPDGSELGYVLITLTYAESDEGGLHQDQCDDVDGALDISLADTSEGGHTLAVSGTDCGSYTMMALLTDNYSGANYSADNISRGEIIEMWQDNGKGHGDYSVTITVSTNTGSKPGPIDPFIASNNEDGEEVYVKFEVFAYEILVESAEASE
;
A
#
# COMPACT_ATOMS: atom_id res chain seq x y z
N MET A 1 55.50 34.65 38.21
CA MET A 1 55.51 34.79 36.75
C MET A 1 54.54 35.93 36.42
N SER A 2 55.02 36.95 35.70
CA SER A 2 54.12 38.06 35.33
C SER A 2 53.18 37.64 34.19
N LEU A 3 51.99 38.23 34.12
CA LEU A 3 51.00 37.93 33.06
C LEU A 3 51.61 38.16 31.67
N SER A 4 52.47 39.13 31.49
CA SER A 4 53.16 39.43 30.25
C SER A 4 54.07 38.34 29.74
N ALA A 5 54.69 37.52 30.62
CA ALA A 5 55.49 36.37 30.21
C ALA A 5 54.63 35.19 29.68
N LYS A 6 53.40 35.06 30.15
CA LYS A 6 52.48 34.03 29.66
C LYS A 6 51.91 34.32 28.26
N PHE A 7 51.77 35.60 27.89
CA PHE A 7 51.36 36.00 26.53
C PHE A 7 52.44 35.82 25.46
N GLN A 8 53.70 35.51 25.88
CA GLN A 8 54.77 35.15 24.94
C GLN A 8 54.81 33.60 24.66
N ASP A 9 54.07 32.84 25.44
CA ASP A 9 53.92 31.38 25.22
C ASP A 9 52.80 31.13 24.18
N GLN A 10 53.22 30.67 23.03
CA GLN A 10 52.31 30.39 21.89
C GLN A 10 51.19 29.40 22.26
N ALA A 11 51.52 28.39 23.10
CA ALA A 11 50.52 27.41 23.55
C ALA A 11 49.46 28.07 24.47
N PHE A 12 49.89 28.96 25.36
CA PHE A 12 48.97 29.72 26.22
C PHE A 12 48.05 30.64 25.42
N VAL A 13 48.61 31.36 24.44
CA VAL A 13 47.82 32.25 23.57
C VAL A 13 46.80 31.45 22.71
N THR A 14 47.23 30.33 22.14
CA THR A 14 46.34 29.45 21.37
C THR A 14 45.21 28.94 22.24
N ASN A 15 45.48 28.42 23.42
CA ASN A 15 44.42 27.94 24.31
C ASN A 15 43.47 29.03 24.75
N LEU A 16 43.99 30.24 25.03
CA LEU A 16 43.17 31.40 25.39
C LEU A 16 42.25 31.80 24.26
N VAL A 17 42.73 31.84 23.01
CA VAL A 17 41.94 32.14 21.83
C VAL A 17 40.83 31.12 21.65
N VAL A 18 41.15 29.80 21.77
CA VAL A 18 40.17 28.72 21.69
C VAL A 18 39.08 28.90 22.75
N ILE A 19 39.45 29.16 24.01
CA ILE A 19 38.50 29.38 25.10
C ILE A 19 37.60 30.60 24.82
N VAL A 20 38.16 31.70 24.34
CA VAL A 20 37.37 32.91 24.01
C VAL A 20 36.42 32.65 22.86
N VAL A 21 36.89 31.96 21.82
CA VAL A 21 36.04 31.59 20.67
C VAL A 21 34.89 30.70 21.12
N PHE A 22 35.16 29.65 21.90
CA PHE A 22 34.11 28.80 22.45
C PHE A 22 33.13 29.57 23.35
N ALA A 23 33.66 30.43 24.27
CA ALA A 23 32.83 31.22 25.16
C ALA A 23 31.93 32.24 24.42
N ALA A 24 32.32 32.66 23.24
CA ALA A 24 31.51 33.55 22.40
C ALA A 24 30.54 32.81 21.49
N MET A 25 31.02 31.72 20.85
CA MET A 25 30.21 30.98 19.91
C MET A 25 29.12 30.12 20.58
N PHE A 26 29.39 29.56 21.77
CA PHE A 26 28.40 28.76 22.48
C PHE A 26 27.12 29.55 22.85
N PRO A 27 27.20 30.70 23.53
CA PRO A 27 26.00 31.47 23.81
C PRO A 27 25.29 31.99 22.55
N ALA A 28 26.07 32.35 21.51
CA ALA A 28 25.49 32.80 20.24
C ALA A 28 24.72 31.65 19.54
N TYR A 29 25.29 30.44 19.54
CA TYR A 29 24.64 29.26 19.01
C TYR A 29 23.36 28.91 19.80
N PHE A 30 23.45 28.83 21.14
CA PHE A 30 22.28 28.58 21.96
C PHE A 30 21.24 29.69 21.91
N GLY A 31 21.64 30.95 21.78
CA GLY A 31 20.73 32.05 21.55
C GLY A 31 20.01 31.96 20.21
N TYR A 32 20.72 31.57 19.16
CA TYR A 32 20.15 31.29 17.85
C TYR A 32 19.18 30.10 17.90
N VAL A 33 19.59 28.97 18.47
CA VAL A 33 18.73 27.79 18.64
C VAL A 33 17.50 28.14 19.46
N SER A 34 17.65 28.83 20.60
CA SER A 34 16.53 29.23 21.47
C SER A 34 15.56 30.20 20.82
N SER A 35 16.03 31.08 19.90
CA SER A 35 15.14 32.00 19.18
C SER A 35 14.45 31.34 17.95
N ASN A 36 14.87 30.11 17.58
CA ASN A 36 14.33 29.37 16.48
C ASN A 36 13.87 27.97 16.93
N THR A 37 13.50 27.78 18.20
CA THR A 37 13.03 26.50 18.73
C THR A 37 11.81 25.98 18.02
N ASP A 38 10.98 26.85 17.47
CA ASP A 38 9.82 26.43 16.65
C ASP A 38 10.23 25.88 15.27
N THR A 39 11.52 26.01 14.89
CA THR A 39 12.03 25.55 13.59
C THR A 39 13.10 24.46 13.69
N ILE A 40 13.58 24.16 14.92
CA ILE A 40 14.61 23.15 15.16
C ILE A 40 14.00 22.04 16.03
N ASP A 41 13.59 20.98 15.37
CA ASP A 41 13.13 19.79 16.04
C ASP A 41 14.33 18.89 16.40
N PRO A 42 14.56 18.61 17.71
CA PRO A 42 15.63 17.72 18.14
C PRO A 42 15.42 16.26 17.72
N SER A 43 14.20 15.86 17.33
CA SER A 43 13.92 14.53 16.78
C SER A 43 14.38 14.39 15.32
N GLY A 44 14.60 15.50 14.61
CA GLY A 44 14.95 15.52 13.19
C GLY A 44 13.76 15.48 12.25
N TYR A 45 12.53 15.42 12.78
CA TYR A 45 11.29 15.31 11.98
C TYR A 45 10.79 16.67 11.44
N GLY A 46 11.38 17.77 11.88
CA GLY A 46 10.99 19.14 11.50
C GLY A 46 9.96 19.77 12.45
N PRO A 47 9.52 21.01 12.19
CA PRO A 47 8.60 21.73 13.06
C PRO A 47 7.22 21.05 13.09
N VAL A 48 6.63 21.08 14.28
CA VAL A 48 5.25 20.63 14.50
C VAL A 48 4.29 21.70 13.96
N GLY A 49 3.23 21.27 13.26
CA GLY A 49 2.28 22.17 12.65
C GLY A 49 0.99 21.52 12.22
N ALA A 50 0.25 22.22 11.37
CA ALA A 50 -0.92 21.70 10.67
C ALA A 50 -0.52 21.40 9.21
N PHE A 51 -0.91 20.23 8.71
CA PHE A 51 -0.57 19.77 7.37
C PHE A 51 -1.78 19.19 6.66
N ASN A 52 -1.82 19.37 5.34
CA ASN A 52 -2.68 18.61 4.45
C ASN A 52 -1.85 17.48 3.84
N VAL A 53 -2.35 16.26 3.96
CA VAL A 53 -1.71 15.06 3.46
C VAL A 53 -2.54 14.52 2.30
N SER A 54 -1.89 14.29 1.17
CA SER A 54 -2.51 13.69 -0.01
C SER A 54 -1.64 12.58 -0.57
N PHE A 55 -2.30 11.64 -1.24
CA PHE A 55 -1.67 10.48 -1.83
C PHE A 55 -1.92 10.47 -3.35
N THR A 56 -0.88 10.09 -4.09
CA THR A 56 -0.98 9.86 -5.53
C THR A 56 -0.63 8.41 -5.79
N GLU A 57 -1.61 7.62 -6.21
CA GLU A 57 -1.44 6.20 -6.46
C GLU A 57 -1.02 5.91 -7.91
N SER A 58 -0.21 4.87 -8.07
CA SER A 58 0.16 4.33 -9.38
C SER A 58 0.29 2.81 -9.32
N ALA A 59 -0.13 2.13 -10.38
CA ALA A 59 0.13 0.70 -10.53
C ALA A 59 1.61 0.50 -10.86
N LEU A 60 2.32 -0.19 -9.97
CA LEU A 60 3.74 -0.50 -10.11
C LEU A 60 3.96 -1.78 -10.92
N HIS A 61 3.12 -2.77 -10.70
CA HIS A 61 3.19 -4.08 -11.33
C HIS A 61 1.79 -4.58 -11.68
N SER A 62 1.67 -5.29 -12.78
CA SER A 62 0.41 -5.93 -13.19
C SER A 62 0.70 -7.25 -13.89
N GLN A 63 -0.02 -8.29 -13.52
CA GLN A 63 0.00 -9.61 -14.14
C GLN A 63 -1.44 -10.09 -14.32
N GLU A 64 -1.70 -10.80 -15.41
CA GLU A 64 -3.02 -11.35 -15.72
C GLU A 64 -2.88 -12.85 -15.98
N GLU A 65 -3.87 -13.61 -15.53
CA GLU A 65 -3.98 -15.05 -15.76
C GLU A 65 -5.45 -15.42 -16.00
N VAL A 66 -5.67 -16.51 -16.68
CA VAL A 66 -7.00 -17.06 -16.93
C VAL A 66 -7.06 -18.45 -16.27
N LEU A 67 -7.97 -18.59 -15.33
CA LEU A 67 -8.20 -19.84 -14.60
C LEU A 67 -9.50 -20.48 -15.10
N TRP A 68 -9.50 -21.79 -15.17
CA TRP A 68 -10.70 -22.57 -15.46
C TRP A 68 -11.00 -23.49 -14.28
N ALA A 69 -12.17 -23.37 -13.70
CA ALA A 69 -12.61 -24.31 -12.67
C ALA A 69 -13.86 -25.06 -13.12
N ASP A 70 -13.84 -26.39 -13.00
CA ASP A 70 -15.00 -27.23 -13.24
C ASP A 70 -16.04 -27.05 -12.12
N ASP A 71 -17.31 -27.40 -12.38
CA ASP A 71 -18.42 -27.28 -11.42
C ASP A 71 -18.09 -27.95 -10.07
N GLY A 72 -18.11 -27.20 -9.00
CA GLY A 72 -17.80 -27.62 -7.65
C GLY A 72 -16.31 -27.86 -7.39
N GLU A 73 -15.42 -27.53 -8.34
CA GLU A 73 -13.98 -27.64 -8.20
C GLU A 73 -13.32 -26.26 -7.98
N SER A 74 -12.04 -26.30 -7.66
CA SER A 74 -11.25 -25.09 -7.45
C SER A 74 -9.99 -25.13 -8.28
N ASP A 75 -9.60 -23.98 -8.80
CA ASP A 75 -8.29 -23.76 -9.42
C ASP A 75 -7.50 -22.70 -8.65
N GLU A 76 -6.17 -22.78 -8.70
CA GLU A 76 -5.28 -21.92 -7.94
C GLU A 76 -4.14 -21.40 -8.80
N PHE A 77 -3.81 -20.12 -8.63
CA PHE A 77 -2.65 -19.51 -9.25
C PHE A 77 -1.87 -18.67 -8.24
N THR A 78 -0.54 -18.73 -8.34
CA THR A 78 0.36 -17.93 -7.49
C THR A 78 1.00 -16.81 -8.30
N PHE A 79 0.80 -15.59 -7.84
CA PHE A 79 1.49 -14.41 -8.32
C PHE A 79 2.66 -14.09 -7.40
N SER A 80 3.79 -13.67 -7.98
CA SER A 80 4.98 -13.30 -7.20
C SER A 80 5.32 -11.84 -7.41
N PHE A 81 5.58 -11.15 -6.30
CA PHE A 81 6.19 -9.82 -6.30
C PHE A 81 7.56 -9.91 -5.61
N PRO A 82 8.64 -10.12 -6.40
CA PRO A 82 9.95 -10.41 -5.86
C PRO A 82 10.66 -9.16 -5.31
N GLU A 83 11.60 -9.35 -4.37
CA GLU A 83 12.39 -8.27 -3.77
C GLU A 83 13.24 -7.47 -4.78
N GLU A 84 13.58 -8.07 -5.93
CA GLU A 84 14.33 -7.39 -7.00
C GLU A 84 13.50 -6.35 -7.77
N MET A 85 12.19 -6.33 -7.57
CA MET A 85 11.33 -5.33 -8.19
C MET A 85 11.43 -4.03 -7.39
N GLU A 86 12.09 -3.05 -7.99
CA GLU A 86 12.36 -1.76 -7.34
C GLU A 86 11.09 -0.91 -7.26
N VAL A 87 10.83 -0.38 -6.07
CA VAL A 87 9.85 0.68 -5.85
C VAL A 87 10.51 2.02 -6.22
N PRO A 88 9.87 2.90 -6.98
CA PRO A 88 10.43 4.20 -7.34
C PRO A 88 10.82 5.03 -6.12
N ASP A 89 11.93 5.78 -6.22
CA ASP A 89 12.38 6.67 -5.15
C ASP A 89 11.28 7.63 -4.71
N GLY A 90 10.95 7.61 -3.41
CA GLY A 90 9.92 8.46 -2.81
C GLY A 90 8.51 7.90 -2.87
N SER A 91 8.35 6.71 -3.42
CA SER A 91 7.09 5.95 -3.38
C SER A 91 7.16 4.85 -2.33
N GLU A 92 6.00 4.51 -1.77
CA GLU A 92 5.81 3.42 -0.81
C GLU A 92 4.75 2.46 -1.36
N LEU A 93 4.79 1.19 -0.94
CA LEU A 93 3.79 0.21 -1.36
C LEU A 93 2.51 0.35 -0.55
N GLY A 94 1.36 0.50 -1.22
CA GLY A 94 0.06 0.68 -0.60
C GLY A 94 -0.69 -0.61 -0.37
N TYR A 95 -0.99 -1.30 -1.46
CA TYR A 95 -1.78 -2.51 -1.44
C TYR A 95 -1.58 -3.37 -2.69
N VAL A 96 -1.94 -4.63 -2.57
CA VAL A 96 -2.16 -5.55 -3.69
C VAL A 96 -3.65 -5.63 -3.95
N LEU A 97 -4.05 -5.52 -5.21
CA LEU A 97 -5.42 -5.68 -5.68
C LEU A 97 -5.51 -6.90 -6.60
N ILE A 98 -6.42 -7.79 -6.28
CA ILE A 98 -6.82 -8.89 -7.14
C ILE A 98 -8.21 -8.60 -7.68
N THR A 99 -8.35 -8.60 -9.00
CA THR A 99 -9.64 -8.46 -9.66
C THR A 99 -9.99 -9.77 -10.35
N LEU A 100 -11.12 -10.38 -9.96
CA LEU A 100 -11.73 -11.51 -10.64
C LEU A 100 -12.77 -10.96 -11.60
N THR A 101 -12.74 -11.39 -12.85
CA THR A 101 -13.76 -11.01 -13.85
C THR A 101 -14.20 -12.25 -14.60
N TYR A 102 -15.50 -12.50 -14.61
CA TYR A 102 -16.09 -13.58 -15.38
C TYR A 102 -17.38 -13.13 -16.04
N ALA A 103 -17.75 -13.80 -17.10
CA ALA A 103 -18.98 -13.58 -17.85
C ALA A 103 -19.51 -14.94 -18.24
N GLU A 104 -20.82 -15.10 -18.17
CA GLU A 104 -21.48 -16.31 -18.63
C GLU A 104 -21.01 -16.70 -20.02
N SER A 105 -20.53 -17.93 -20.16
CA SER A 105 -20.21 -18.50 -21.46
C SER A 105 -21.50 -18.94 -22.14
N ASP A 106 -21.79 -18.45 -23.37
CA ASP A 106 -22.95 -18.79 -24.20
C ASP A 106 -23.07 -20.32 -24.39
N GLU A 107 -23.66 -21.01 -23.44
CA GLU A 107 -24.08 -22.39 -23.64
C GLU A 107 -25.37 -22.42 -24.45
N GLY A 108 -25.24 -22.53 -25.76
CA GLY A 108 -26.33 -22.51 -26.73
C GLY A 108 -27.48 -23.45 -26.41
N GLY A 109 -28.48 -22.97 -25.70
CA GLY A 109 -29.67 -23.67 -25.30
C GLY A 109 -30.89 -22.77 -25.13
N LEU A 110 -32.07 -23.37 -24.92
CA LEU A 110 -33.33 -22.69 -24.62
C LEU A 110 -33.42 -22.24 -23.13
N HIS A 111 -32.30 -22.08 -22.48
CA HIS A 111 -32.19 -21.68 -21.07
C HIS A 111 -32.01 -20.15 -20.95
N GLN A 112 -32.51 -19.57 -19.86
CA GLN A 112 -32.06 -18.25 -19.45
C GLN A 112 -30.69 -18.43 -18.81
N ASP A 113 -29.71 -17.78 -19.42
CA ASP A 113 -28.36 -17.73 -18.88
C ASP A 113 -28.43 -17.12 -17.47
N GLN A 114 -28.00 -17.85 -16.46
CA GLN A 114 -27.82 -17.36 -15.10
C GLN A 114 -26.33 -17.43 -14.81
N CYS A 115 -25.82 -16.33 -14.28
CA CYS A 115 -24.42 -16.30 -13.90
C CYS A 115 -24.10 -17.34 -12.83
N ASP A 116 -22.97 -17.98 -12.99
CA ASP A 116 -22.41 -18.90 -12.01
C ASP A 116 -22.00 -18.19 -10.71
N ASP A 117 -21.97 -18.94 -9.65
CA ASP A 117 -21.43 -18.47 -8.39
C ASP A 117 -19.91 -18.69 -8.39
N VAL A 118 -19.14 -17.60 -8.28
CA VAL A 118 -17.67 -17.65 -8.23
C VAL A 118 -17.19 -17.12 -6.88
N ASP A 119 -16.54 -17.98 -6.12
CA ASP A 119 -15.89 -17.63 -4.87
C ASP A 119 -14.39 -17.46 -5.10
N GLY A 120 -13.83 -16.34 -4.61
CA GLY A 120 -12.40 -16.06 -4.61
C GLY A 120 -11.82 -16.01 -3.21
N ALA A 121 -10.63 -16.57 -3.03
CA ALA A 121 -9.85 -16.47 -1.80
C ALA A 121 -8.40 -16.10 -2.11
N LEU A 122 -7.85 -15.13 -1.36
CA LEU A 122 -6.48 -14.69 -1.47
C LEU A 122 -5.69 -15.15 -0.23
N ASP A 123 -4.68 -15.98 -0.45
CA ASP A 123 -3.70 -16.37 0.57
C ASP A 123 -2.47 -15.48 0.48
N ILE A 124 -2.15 -14.81 1.58
CA ILE A 124 -1.01 -13.90 1.75
C ILE A 124 0.03 -14.46 2.72
N SER A 125 -0.05 -15.73 3.07
CA SER A 125 0.81 -16.34 4.10
C SER A 125 2.30 -16.40 3.72
N LEU A 126 2.62 -16.28 2.43
CA LEU A 126 3.97 -16.26 1.87
C LEU A 126 4.43 -14.85 1.46
N ALA A 127 3.63 -13.83 1.76
CA ALA A 127 3.96 -12.44 1.49
C ALA A 127 4.10 -11.66 2.81
N ASP A 128 5.00 -10.67 2.81
CA ASP A 128 5.12 -9.75 3.94
C ASP A 128 4.13 -8.60 3.77
N THR A 129 3.03 -8.65 4.52
CA THR A 129 1.92 -7.70 4.42
C THR A 129 1.69 -6.96 5.74
N SER A 130 0.79 -5.96 5.75
CA SER A 130 0.35 -5.30 6.98
C SER A 130 -0.36 -6.29 7.92
N GLU A 131 -0.56 -5.91 9.20
CA GLU A 131 -1.20 -6.79 10.19
C GLU A 131 -2.73 -6.89 10.02
N GLY A 132 -3.34 -6.09 9.15
CA GLY A 132 -4.80 -6.10 9.01
C GLY A 132 -5.33 -5.17 7.92
N GLY A 133 -6.66 -5.06 7.86
CA GLY A 133 -7.34 -4.23 6.86
C GLY A 133 -7.52 -4.90 5.49
N HIS A 134 -7.26 -6.21 5.41
CA HIS A 134 -7.38 -6.97 4.18
C HIS A 134 -8.82 -7.36 3.85
N THR A 135 -9.11 -7.51 2.57
CA THR A 135 -10.29 -8.18 2.03
C THR A 135 -9.81 -9.41 1.27
N LEU A 136 -9.73 -10.56 1.94
CA LEU A 136 -9.08 -11.77 1.43
C LEU A 136 -10.04 -12.78 0.80
N ALA A 137 -11.33 -12.50 0.76
CA ALA A 137 -12.32 -13.36 0.14
C ALA A 137 -13.43 -12.54 -0.50
N VAL A 138 -13.98 -13.06 -1.57
CA VAL A 138 -15.11 -12.48 -2.29
C VAL A 138 -16.00 -13.59 -2.81
N SER A 139 -17.33 -13.34 -2.84
CA SER A 139 -18.32 -14.19 -3.47
C SER A 139 -19.06 -13.39 -4.52
N GLY A 140 -19.08 -13.87 -5.74
CA GLY A 140 -19.82 -13.32 -6.86
C GLY A 140 -20.96 -14.25 -7.26
N THR A 141 -22.18 -13.72 -7.32
CA THR A 141 -23.39 -14.45 -7.75
C THR A 141 -23.99 -13.87 -9.03
N ASP A 142 -23.41 -12.78 -9.52
CA ASP A 142 -23.77 -12.10 -10.75
C ASP A 142 -22.51 -11.92 -11.59
N CYS A 143 -22.55 -12.15 -12.87
CA CYS A 143 -21.43 -11.92 -13.78
C CYS A 143 -20.87 -10.50 -13.61
N GLY A 144 -19.55 -10.36 -13.65
CA GLY A 144 -18.94 -9.05 -13.49
C GLY A 144 -17.52 -9.11 -12.90
N SER A 145 -17.19 -8.09 -12.13
CA SER A 145 -15.86 -7.98 -11.53
C SER A 145 -15.96 -7.86 -10.02
N TYR A 146 -15.16 -8.64 -9.33
CA TYR A 146 -15.06 -8.71 -7.87
C TYR A 146 -13.61 -8.50 -7.44
N THR A 147 -13.39 -7.88 -6.31
CA THR A 147 -12.04 -7.53 -5.88
C THR A 147 -11.70 -8.04 -4.49
N MET A 148 -10.48 -8.54 -4.35
CA MET A 148 -9.81 -8.79 -3.06
C MET A 148 -8.64 -7.85 -2.92
N MET A 149 -8.26 -7.51 -1.69
CA MET A 149 -7.20 -6.55 -1.42
C MET A 149 -6.38 -6.97 -0.20
N ALA A 150 -5.06 -6.93 -0.36
CA ALA A 150 -4.12 -7.05 0.74
C ALA A 150 -3.42 -5.71 0.96
N LEU A 151 -3.53 -5.13 2.16
CA LEU A 151 -2.80 -3.91 2.51
C LEU A 151 -1.33 -4.23 2.78
N LEU A 152 -0.43 -3.38 2.30
CA LEU A 152 1.01 -3.46 2.48
C LEU A 152 1.48 -2.43 3.51
N THR A 153 0.91 -1.24 3.50
CA THR A 153 1.11 -0.23 4.55
C THR A 153 -0.07 -0.25 5.53
N ASP A 154 0.24 -0.21 6.82
CA ASP A 154 -0.76 -0.29 7.88
C ASP A 154 -1.78 0.86 7.80
N ASN A 155 -3.06 0.51 7.81
CA ASN A 155 -4.21 1.44 7.74
C ASN A 155 -4.26 2.31 6.47
N TYR A 156 -3.52 1.98 5.42
CA TYR A 156 -3.56 2.75 4.18
C TYR A 156 -4.96 2.72 3.56
N SER A 157 -5.45 3.88 3.14
CA SER A 157 -6.78 4.03 2.52
C SER A 157 -6.77 4.89 1.26
N GLY A 158 -5.63 5.50 0.89
CA GLY A 158 -5.51 6.46 -0.20
C GLY A 158 -6.26 7.79 0.02
N ALA A 159 -6.97 7.94 1.15
CA ALA A 159 -7.79 9.10 1.43
C ALA A 159 -6.96 10.28 1.94
N ASN A 160 -7.13 11.45 1.33
CA ASN A 160 -6.52 12.68 1.79
C ASN A 160 -7.08 13.09 3.16
N TYR A 161 -6.24 13.67 4.03
CA TYR A 161 -6.65 14.11 5.34
C TYR A 161 -5.85 15.33 5.81
N SER A 162 -6.30 15.97 6.89
CA SER A 162 -5.56 17.03 7.58
C SER A 162 -5.04 16.50 8.91
N ALA A 163 -3.80 16.81 9.22
CA ALA A 163 -3.12 16.44 10.46
C ALA A 163 -2.70 17.69 11.22
N ASP A 164 -2.98 17.75 12.53
CA ASP A 164 -2.65 18.86 13.39
C ASP A 164 -1.72 18.42 14.52
N ASN A 165 -0.84 19.33 14.94
CA ASN A 165 0.07 19.11 16.07
C ASN A 165 1.01 17.90 15.88
N ILE A 166 1.48 17.72 14.67
CA ILE A 166 2.41 16.67 14.26
C ILE A 166 3.49 17.28 13.37
N SER A 167 4.65 16.66 13.24
CA SER A 167 5.69 17.10 12.31
C SER A 167 5.52 16.43 10.94
N ARG A 168 6.10 17.06 9.90
CA ARG A 168 6.11 16.47 8.57
C ARG A 168 6.84 15.11 8.53
N GLY A 169 7.93 14.98 9.29
CA GLY A 169 8.70 13.74 9.33
C GLY A 169 7.92 12.60 9.98
N GLU A 170 7.18 12.86 11.07
CA GLU A 170 6.31 11.86 11.70
C GLU A 170 5.19 11.41 10.77
N ILE A 171 4.62 12.32 9.96
CA ILE A 171 3.63 11.96 8.94
C ILE A 171 4.25 11.00 7.92
N ILE A 172 5.44 11.32 7.40
CA ILE A 172 6.12 10.48 6.41
C ILE A 172 6.46 9.10 7.00
N GLU A 173 6.98 9.04 8.23
CA GLU A 173 7.31 7.79 8.91
C GLU A 173 6.07 6.89 9.14
N MET A 174 4.94 7.50 9.45
CA MET A 174 3.67 6.78 9.67
C MET A 174 3.21 6.01 8.42
N TRP A 175 3.57 6.48 7.25
CA TRP A 175 3.13 5.93 5.96
C TRP A 175 4.23 5.17 5.21
N GLN A 176 5.27 4.70 5.89
CA GLN A 176 6.28 3.83 5.29
C GLN A 176 5.78 2.39 5.22
N ASP A 177 6.04 1.72 4.10
CA ASP A 177 5.73 0.28 3.95
C ASP A 177 6.68 -0.61 4.76
N ASN A 178 7.84 -0.08 5.17
CA ASN A 178 8.89 -0.78 5.92
C ASN A 178 9.43 -2.03 5.20
N GLY A 179 9.43 -2.01 3.86
CA GLY A 179 9.88 -3.10 3.01
C GLY A 179 8.89 -4.26 2.89
N LYS A 180 7.63 -4.05 3.29
CA LYS A 180 6.55 -5.02 3.12
C LYS A 180 6.14 -5.14 1.65
N GLY A 181 5.35 -6.16 1.35
CA GLY A 181 4.70 -6.35 0.06
C GLY A 181 5.34 -7.38 -0.84
N HIS A 182 6.60 -7.73 -0.61
CA HIS A 182 7.27 -8.76 -1.39
C HIS A 182 6.84 -10.17 -0.95
N GLY A 183 6.82 -11.10 -1.90
CA GLY A 183 6.48 -12.49 -1.66
C GLY A 183 5.49 -13.05 -2.67
N ASP A 184 4.88 -14.17 -2.30
CA ASP A 184 3.94 -14.89 -3.14
C ASP A 184 2.52 -14.71 -2.61
N TYR A 185 1.59 -14.51 -3.56
CA TYR A 185 0.16 -14.32 -3.33
C TYR A 185 -0.59 -15.41 -4.09
N SER A 186 -1.24 -16.32 -3.37
CA SER A 186 -2.03 -17.38 -4.00
C SER A 186 -3.51 -17.01 -4.08
N VAL A 187 -4.05 -17.09 -5.28
CA VAL A 187 -5.47 -16.87 -5.55
C VAL A 187 -6.11 -18.20 -5.84
N THR A 188 -7.09 -18.58 -5.04
CA THR A 188 -7.94 -19.76 -5.28
C THR A 188 -9.30 -19.26 -5.76
N ILE A 189 -9.78 -19.79 -6.87
CA ILE A 189 -11.16 -19.62 -7.34
C ILE A 189 -11.91 -20.94 -7.16
N THR A 190 -13.20 -20.84 -6.82
CA THR A 190 -14.11 -21.98 -6.77
C THR A 190 -15.36 -21.60 -7.53
N VAL A 191 -15.78 -22.43 -8.46
CA VAL A 191 -16.96 -22.22 -9.30
C VAL A 191 -18.07 -23.16 -8.87
N SER A 192 -19.31 -22.65 -8.83
CA SER A 192 -20.51 -23.43 -8.67
C SER A 192 -21.49 -23.04 -9.76
N THR A 193 -21.67 -23.90 -10.73
CA THR A 193 -22.49 -23.62 -11.90
C THR A 193 -23.97 -23.53 -11.56
N ASN A 194 -24.66 -22.57 -12.18
CA ASN A 194 -26.06 -22.30 -11.94
C ASN A 194 -26.88 -22.53 -13.19
N THR A 195 -27.27 -23.79 -13.42
CA THR A 195 -28.15 -24.16 -14.55
C THR A 195 -29.51 -23.51 -14.40
N GLY A 196 -29.77 -22.45 -15.16
CA GLY A 196 -31.05 -21.71 -15.16
C GLY A 196 -32.31 -22.56 -15.31
N SER A 197 -33.44 -22.05 -14.86
CA SER A 197 -34.73 -22.74 -14.89
C SER A 197 -35.25 -22.96 -16.31
N LYS A 198 -35.60 -24.18 -16.67
CA LYS A 198 -36.23 -24.52 -17.97
C LYS A 198 -37.62 -23.89 -18.08
N PRO A 199 -37.93 -23.11 -19.12
CA PRO A 199 -39.29 -22.62 -19.35
C PRO A 199 -40.16 -23.72 -19.96
N GLY A 200 -41.04 -24.37 -19.17
CA GLY A 200 -42.14 -25.24 -19.64
C GLY A 200 -41.80 -26.74 -19.81
N PRO A 201 -42.75 -27.54 -20.19
CA PRO A 201 -42.57 -28.98 -20.42
C PRO A 201 -41.81 -29.19 -21.72
N ILE A 202 -40.52 -29.50 -21.62
CA ILE A 202 -39.64 -29.75 -22.74
C ILE A 202 -39.47 -31.30 -22.88
N ASP A 203 -39.38 -31.73 -24.15
CA ASP A 203 -39.12 -33.13 -24.55
C ASP A 203 -37.90 -33.70 -23.81
N PRO A 204 -38.00 -34.80 -23.09
CA PRO A 204 -36.90 -35.40 -22.34
C PRO A 204 -35.70 -35.82 -23.19
N PHE A 205 -35.77 -35.65 -24.50
CA PHE A 205 -34.66 -35.93 -25.44
C PHE A 205 -33.83 -34.70 -25.81
N ILE A 206 -34.18 -33.49 -25.32
CA ILE A 206 -33.41 -32.27 -25.57
C ILE A 206 -32.56 -32.00 -24.33
N ALA A 207 -31.33 -32.44 -24.42
CA ALA A 207 -30.11 -32.02 -23.72
C ALA A 207 -30.13 -31.94 -22.19
N SER A 208 -29.35 -32.77 -21.56
CA SER A 208 -28.62 -32.37 -20.36
C SER A 208 -27.73 -31.20 -20.72
N ASN A 209 -28.04 -30.00 -20.28
CA ASN A 209 -27.01 -29.01 -20.16
C ASN A 209 -26.11 -29.46 -19.02
N ASN A 210 -24.94 -29.92 -19.35
CA ASN A 210 -23.85 -30.00 -18.43
C ASN A 210 -23.15 -28.63 -18.60
N GLU A 211 -23.29 -27.78 -17.67
CA GLU A 211 -22.32 -26.72 -17.44
C GLU A 211 -21.11 -27.39 -16.86
N ASP A 212 -19.99 -27.30 -17.58
CA ASP A 212 -18.77 -28.03 -17.21
C ASP A 212 -17.87 -27.18 -16.28
N GLY A 213 -18.09 -25.87 -16.15
CA GLY A 213 -17.29 -24.93 -15.35
C GLY A 213 -17.25 -23.53 -15.95
N GLU A 214 -16.46 -22.64 -15.36
CA GLU A 214 -16.37 -21.23 -15.77
C GLU A 214 -14.92 -20.77 -15.95
N GLU A 215 -14.71 -19.87 -16.92
CA GLU A 215 -13.44 -19.19 -17.16
C GLU A 215 -13.40 -17.87 -16.38
N VAL A 216 -12.46 -17.74 -15.45
CA VAL A 216 -12.28 -16.56 -14.62
C VAL A 216 -10.99 -15.86 -14.97
N TYR A 217 -11.07 -14.60 -15.39
CA TYR A 217 -9.93 -13.73 -15.58
C TYR A 217 -9.47 -13.16 -14.24
N VAL A 218 -8.24 -13.44 -13.88
CA VAL A 218 -7.62 -12.97 -12.64
C VAL A 218 -6.58 -11.93 -12.98
N LYS A 219 -6.74 -10.72 -12.47
CA LYS A 219 -5.76 -9.65 -12.59
C LYS A 219 -5.16 -9.34 -11.22
N PHE A 220 -3.84 -9.43 -11.13
CA PHE A 220 -3.03 -9.05 -9.99
C PHE A 220 -2.38 -7.70 -10.25
N GLU A 221 -2.52 -6.75 -9.33
CA GLU A 221 -1.89 -5.43 -9.42
C GLU A 221 -1.29 -5.04 -8.07
N VAL A 222 -0.07 -4.50 -8.10
CA VAL A 222 0.58 -3.90 -6.94
C VAL A 222 0.55 -2.39 -7.11
N PHE A 223 0.00 -1.69 -6.13
CA PHE A 223 -0.10 -0.24 -6.10
C PHE A 223 0.91 0.37 -5.16
N ALA A 224 1.67 1.33 -5.70
CA ALA A 224 2.51 2.23 -4.92
C ALA A 224 1.86 3.61 -4.84
N TYR A 225 2.27 4.40 -3.85
CA TYR A 225 1.82 5.77 -3.68
C TYR A 225 2.97 6.71 -3.32
N GLU A 226 2.84 7.95 -3.72
CA GLU A 226 3.66 9.08 -3.27
C GLU A 226 2.86 9.89 -2.26
N ILE A 227 3.55 10.36 -1.20
CA ILE A 227 2.94 11.20 -0.16
C ILE A 227 3.31 12.65 -0.41
N LEU A 228 2.32 13.51 -0.54
CA LEU A 228 2.49 14.95 -0.55
C LEU A 228 2.01 15.51 0.79
N VAL A 229 2.93 16.14 1.52
CA VAL A 229 2.65 16.81 2.80
C VAL A 229 2.87 18.31 2.64
N GLU A 230 1.79 19.07 2.66
CA GLU A 230 1.80 20.54 2.51
C GLU A 230 1.38 21.19 3.82
N SER A 231 2.06 22.28 4.23
CA SER A 231 1.62 23.05 5.38
C SER A 231 0.22 23.60 5.13
N ALA A 232 -0.70 23.36 6.06
CA ALA A 232 -1.99 24.00 6.02
C ALA A 232 -1.79 25.49 6.27
N GLU A 233 -2.14 26.34 5.29
CA GLU A 233 -2.08 27.80 5.48
C GLU A 233 -3.02 28.17 6.63
N ALA A 234 -2.52 28.93 7.60
CA ALA A 234 -3.38 29.50 8.63
C ALA A 234 -4.42 30.39 7.93
N SER A 235 -5.67 29.99 7.96
CA SER A 235 -6.76 30.84 7.51
C SER A 235 -6.81 32.09 8.41
N GLU A 236 -6.33 33.23 7.88
CA GLU A 236 -6.48 34.54 8.52
C GLU A 236 -7.96 34.96 8.68
#